data_78cac79770a71099884dc37f7ca30163
#
_entry.id   78cac79770a71099884dc37f7ca30163
#
_cell.length_a   1.000
_cell.length_b   1.000
_cell.length_c   1.000
_cell.angle_alpha   90.00
_cell.angle_beta   90.00
_cell.angle_gamma   90.00
#
_symmetry.space_group_name_H-M   'P 1'
#
loop_
_entity.id
_entity.type
_entity.pdbx_description
1 polymer ?
#
loop_
_entity_poly.entity_id
_entity_poly.type
_entity_poly.pdbx_seq_one_letter_code
_entity_poly.pdbx_strand_id
1 'polypeptide(L)'
;MGPLYAGEEIKISVRRGDEVLDLKATLTGELEAYVPVAIGLAANKTEDGIKVRAVETDGSAEKAGIEVGDVIQQANEAPIDKIQDLIIQIAATASGKELSLNIDRDGESKDIKLQVDLRQAAIPPFAEPAESDAQATSFELKIAEAPNKCLVIKPTADEDVDSDQQPPAILVWLLPAGEFDREKIEQDWKVECQNQNTTLLAIASADKKKWTSEETAVVGQALNTLAKQSKIDKRRTVIGGQGNGGTMASIVCFSQANNFQGLVLQEAELSLQAPKITTNPVAPMMVLVTEPEDESRIAAQAKSLAPVVESKTPIEKVIRLTPERILAWVNFVDRL
;
A
#
# COMPACT_ATOMS: atom_id res chain seq x y z
N MET A 1 8.97 9.12 -37.43
CA MET A 1 7.62 8.54 -37.25
C MET A 1 6.64 9.71 -37.23
N GLY A 2 5.53 9.64 -37.98
CA GLY A 2 4.45 10.60 -37.88
C GLY A 2 3.62 10.41 -36.62
N PRO A 3 2.69 11.34 -36.30
CA PRO A 3 1.76 11.14 -35.20
C PRO A 3 0.87 9.91 -35.49
N LEU A 4 0.59 9.15 -34.44
CA LEU A 4 -0.30 7.99 -34.48
C LEU A 4 -1.71 8.44 -34.07
N TYR A 5 -2.74 7.91 -34.70
CA TYR A 5 -4.13 8.31 -34.49
C TYR A 5 -4.95 7.11 -33.97
N ALA A 6 -6.07 7.42 -33.32
CA ALA A 6 -7.05 6.41 -32.91
C ALA A 6 -7.56 5.63 -34.14
N GLY A 7 -7.67 4.32 -34.00
CA GLY A 7 -8.07 3.40 -35.07
C GLY A 7 -6.90 2.84 -35.90
N GLU A 8 -5.69 3.38 -35.76
CA GLU A 8 -4.51 2.82 -36.41
C GLU A 8 -4.04 1.53 -35.76
N GLU A 9 -3.65 0.55 -36.57
CA GLU A 9 -3.03 -0.70 -36.12
C GLU A 9 -1.52 -0.51 -36.02
N ILE A 10 -0.95 -0.81 -34.86
CA ILE A 10 0.49 -0.86 -34.64
C ILE A 10 0.96 -2.29 -34.44
N LYS A 11 2.17 -2.59 -34.93
CA LYS A 11 2.86 -3.85 -34.67
C LYS A 11 3.85 -3.65 -33.54
N ILE A 12 3.81 -4.53 -32.56
CA ILE A 12 4.67 -4.50 -31.38
C ILE A 12 5.38 -5.83 -31.29
N SER A 13 6.71 -5.83 -31.37
CA SER A 13 7.51 -7.02 -31.08
C SER A 13 7.90 -7.02 -29.63
N VAL A 14 7.45 -8.00 -28.88
CA VAL A 14 7.72 -8.17 -27.44
C VAL A 14 8.62 -9.37 -27.24
N ARG A 15 9.73 -9.19 -26.54
CA ARG A 15 10.58 -10.30 -26.10
C ARG A 15 10.10 -10.82 -24.74
N ARG A 16 9.79 -12.11 -24.67
CA ARG A 16 9.39 -12.80 -23.45
C ARG A 16 10.35 -13.98 -23.21
N GLY A 17 11.35 -13.76 -22.37
CA GLY A 17 12.49 -14.67 -22.26
C GLY A 17 13.29 -14.70 -23.57
N ASP A 18 13.47 -15.87 -24.17
CA ASP A 18 14.16 -16.07 -25.45
C ASP A 18 13.23 -16.00 -26.67
N GLU A 19 11.92 -15.91 -26.46
CA GLU A 19 10.91 -15.85 -27.51
C GLU A 19 10.58 -14.41 -27.88
N VAL A 20 10.44 -14.14 -29.18
CA VAL A 20 9.96 -12.86 -29.72
C VAL A 20 8.56 -13.07 -30.27
N LEU A 21 7.59 -12.34 -29.71
CA LEU A 21 6.20 -12.37 -30.11
C LEU A 21 5.86 -11.08 -30.87
N ASP A 22 5.31 -11.22 -32.08
CA ASP A 22 4.78 -10.11 -32.86
C ASP A 22 3.28 -9.97 -32.59
N LEU A 23 2.92 -8.88 -31.94
CA LEU A 23 1.56 -8.54 -31.56
C LEU A 23 1.05 -7.40 -32.44
N LYS A 24 -0.26 -7.35 -32.60
CA LYS A 24 -0.96 -6.22 -33.21
C LYS A 24 -1.86 -5.56 -32.17
N ALA A 25 -1.84 -4.25 -32.11
CA ALA A 25 -2.71 -3.47 -31.26
C ALA A 25 -3.36 -2.34 -32.07
N THR A 26 -4.64 -2.15 -31.89
CA THR A 26 -5.36 -0.99 -32.46
C THR A 26 -5.35 0.13 -31.44
N LEU A 27 -4.93 1.32 -31.85
CA LEU A 27 -4.92 2.49 -30.99
C LEU A 27 -6.36 2.97 -30.73
N THR A 28 -6.65 3.26 -29.47
CA THR A 28 -7.91 3.89 -29.07
C THR A 28 -7.69 5.37 -28.77
N GLY A 29 -8.69 6.20 -29.05
CA GLY A 29 -8.64 7.64 -28.76
C GLY A 29 -8.80 7.95 -27.27
N GLU A 30 -9.45 7.04 -26.55
CA GLU A 30 -9.65 7.14 -25.11
C GLU A 30 -9.31 5.79 -24.48
N LEU A 31 -8.52 5.82 -23.41
CA LEU A 31 -8.34 4.66 -22.55
C LEU A 31 -9.46 4.66 -21.51
N GLU A 32 -10.15 3.55 -21.38
CA GLU A 32 -11.04 3.37 -20.25
C GLU A 32 -10.21 3.50 -18.95
N ALA A 33 -10.76 4.24 -17.99
CA ALA A 33 -10.10 4.37 -16.70
C ALA A 33 -9.93 2.98 -16.07
N TYR A 34 -8.70 2.65 -15.67
CA TYR A 34 -8.44 1.43 -14.93
C TYR A 34 -9.26 1.44 -13.64
N VAL A 35 -10.03 0.38 -13.44
CA VAL A 35 -10.79 0.18 -12.21
C VAL A 35 -10.04 -0.86 -11.37
N PRO A 36 -9.49 -0.46 -10.21
CA PRO A 36 -8.82 -1.40 -9.33
C PRO A 36 -9.75 -2.53 -8.89
N VAL A 37 -9.32 -3.75 -9.07
CA VAL A 37 -10.05 -4.96 -8.67
C VAL A 37 -9.26 -5.73 -7.64
N ALA A 38 -9.97 -6.56 -6.85
CA ALA A 38 -9.38 -7.39 -5.80
C ALA A 38 -10.25 -8.64 -5.54
N ILE A 39 -9.68 -9.60 -4.85
CA ILE A 39 -10.35 -10.81 -4.38
C ILE A 39 -10.41 -10.90 -2.85
N GLY A 40 -9.83 -9.94 -2.15
CA GLY A 40 -9.92 -9.84 -0.68
C GLY A 40 -8.97 -10.78 0.04
N LEU A 41 -7.74 -10.99 -0.45
CA LEU A 41 -6.70 -11.71 0.27
C LEU A 41 -5.35 -10.99 0.20
N ALA A 42 -4.46 -11.32 1.12
CA ALA A 42 -3.06 -10.95 1.04
C ALA A 42 -2.19 -12.21 1.06
N ALA A 43 -1.15 -12.23 0.23
CA ALA A 43 -0.30 -13.39 0.07
C ALA A 43 1.18 -13.01 -0.02
N ASN A 44 2.05 -13.95 0.36
CA ASN A 44 3.50 -13.81 0.30
C ASN A 44 4.12 -14.91 -0.53
N LYS A 45 5.31 -14.63 -1.09
CA LYS A 45 6.16 -15.68 -1.64
C LYS A 45 6.86 -16.38 -0.49
N THR A 46 6.70 -17.70 -0.41
CA THR A 46 7.42 -18.62 0.47
C THR A 46 8.23 -19.63 -0.37
N GLU A 47 8.92 -20.53 0.26
CA GLU A 47 9.58 -21.64 -0.43
C GLU A 47 8.58 -22.54 -1.14
N ASP A 48 7.41 -22.77 -0.54
CA ASP A 48 6.34 -23.64 -1.06
C ASP A 48 5.53 -23.00 -2.19
N GLY A 49 5.61 -21.67 -2.40
CA GLY A 49 4.84 -20.97 -3.42
C GLY A 49 4.26 -19.65 -2.95
N ILE A 50 3.12 -19.28 -3.47
CA ILE A 50 2.39 -18.05 -3.08
C ILE A 50 1.39 -18.40 -1.98
N LYS A 51 1.78 -18.19 -0.73
CA LYS A 51 1.01 -18.56 0.46
C LYS A 51 0.10 -17.43 0.93
N VAL A 52 -1.17 -17.74 1.16
CA VAL A 52 -2.16 -16.82 1.71
C VAL A 52 -1.80 -16.53 3.18
N ARG A 53 -1.59 -15.26 3.52
CA ARG A 53 -1.27 -14.81 4.89
C ARG A 53 -2.44 -14.18 5.62
N ALA A 54 -3.41 -13.66 4.88
CA ALA A 54 -4.61 -13.06 5.44
C ALA A 54 -5.74 -13.07 4.42
N VAL A 55 -6.97 -13.19 4.92
CA VAL A 55 -8.20 -13.16 4.14
C VAL A 55 -9.10 -12.07 4.71
N GLU A 56 -9.67 -11.24 3.84
CA GLU A 56 -10.55 -10.14 4.21
C GLU A 56 -11.93 -10.69 4.60
N THR A 57 -12.41 -10.33 5.79
CA THR A 57 -13.74 -10.72 6.28
C THR A 57 -14.83 -10.22 5.33
N ASP A 58 -15.80 -11.07 5.01
CA ASP A 58 -16.84 -10.83 4.02
C ASP A 58 -16.32 -10.58 2.58
N GLY A 59 -15.03 -10.79 2.32
CA GLY A 59 -14.40 -10.69 1.00
C GLY A 59 -14.76 -11.87 0.09
N SER A 60 -14.46 -11.75 -1.21
CA SER A 60 -14.69 -12.81 -2.20
C SER A 60 -13.89 -14.07 -1.91
N ALA A 61 -12.65 -13.93 -1.42
CA ALA A 61 -11.81 -15.07 -1.07
C ALA A 61 -12.41 -15.87 0.10
N GLU A 62 -12.84 -15.19 1.18
CA GLU A 62 -13.47 -15.85 2.33
C GLU A 62 -14.76 -16.57 1.93
N LYS A 63 -15.64 -15.90 1.18
CA LYS A 63 -16.90 -16.50 0.69
C LYS A 63 -16.69 -17.73 -0.18
N ALA A 64 -15.57 -17.78 -0.89
CA ALA A 64 -15.18 -18.92 -1.70
C ALA A 64 -14.48 -20.03 -0.90
N GLY A 65 -14.21 -19.81 0.40
CA GLY A 65 -13.58 -20.78 1.27
C GLY A 65 -12.06 -20.82 1.19
N ILE A 66 -11.42 -19.73 0.75
CA ILE A 66 -9.96 -19.59 0.86
C ILE A 66 -9.61 -19.32 2.33
N GLU A 67 -8.54 -19.94 2.81
CA GLU A 67 -8.10 -19.88 4.19
C GLU A 67 -6.63 -19.41 4.27
N VAL A 68 -6.25 -18.87 5.43
CA VAL A 68 -4.84 -18.55 5.71
C VAL A 68 -4.03 -19.85 5.72
N GLY A 69 -2.92 -19.84 5.00
CA GLY A 69 -2.07 -21.01 4.83
C GLY A 69 -2.19 -21.71 3.47
N ASP A 70 -3.27 -21.48 2.73
CA ASP A 70 -3.41 -21.99 1.36
C ASP A 70 -2.24 -21.53 0.48
N VAL A 71 -1.77 -22.42 -0.40
CA VAL A 71 -0.73 -22.10 -1.38
C VAL A 71 -1.35 -22.03 -2.78
N ILE A 72 -1.35 -20.85 -3.38
CA ILE A 72 -1.92 -20.63 -4.71
C ILE A 72 -0.93 -21.14 -5.76
N GLN A 73 -1.36 -22.12 -6.56
CA GLN A 73 -0.55 -22.76 -7.60
C GLN A 73 -0.89 -22.26 -9.00
N GLN A 74 -2.19 -22.01 -9.28
CA GLN A 74 -2.65 -21.54 -10.58
C GLN A 74 -3.79 -20.54 -10.44
N ALA A 75 -3.89 -19.63 -11.43
CA ALA A 75 -5.05 -18.76 -11.61
C ALA A 75 -5.43 -18.74 -13.09
N ASN A 76 -6.71 -19.02 -13.42
CA ASN A 76 -7.20 -19.20 -14.79
C ASN A 76 -6.31 -20.14 -15.62
N GLU A 77 -5.95 -21.30 -15.05
CA GLU A 77 -5.04 -22.30 -15.66
C GLU A 77 -3.59 -21.84 -15.88
N ALA A 78 -3.26 -20.58 -15.59
CA ALA A 78 -1.88 -20.09 -15.65
C ALA A 78 -1.13 -20.37 -14.34
N PRO A 79 0.11 -20.89 -14.40
CA PRO A 79 0.90 -21.12 -13.19
C PRO A 79 1.25 -19.81 -12.49
N ILE A 80 1.29 -19.85 -11.16
CA ILE A 80 1.57 -18.70 -10.30
C ILE A 80 2.87 -18.94 -9.52
N ASP A 81 3.98 -18.46 -10.08
CA ASP A 81 5.30 -18.58 -9.45
C ASP A 81 5.67 -17.36 -8.61
N LYS A 82 5.05 -16.21 -8.93
CA LYS A 82 5.28 -14.92 -8.27
C LYS A 82 3.95 -14.24 -7.98
N ILE A 83 3.95 -13.40 -6.95
CA ILE A 83 2.78 -12.58 -6.61
C ILE A 83 2.34 -11.73 -7.81
N GLN A 84 3.29 -11.25 -8.62
CA GLN A 84 3.00 -10.48 -9.81
C GLN A 84 2.14 -11.25 -10.82
N ASP A 85 2.34 -12.56 -10.94
CA ASP A 85 1.55 -13.39 -11.85
C ASP A 85 0.07 -13.44 -11.38
N LEU A 86 -0.15 -13.58 -10.07
CA LEU A 86 -1.49 -13.52 -9.48
C LEU A 86 -2.14 -12.14 -9.68
N ILE A 87 -1.41 -11.05 -9.43
CA ILE A 87 -1.90 -9.68 -9.67
C ILE A 87 -2.34 -9.50 -11.14
N ILE A 88 -1.56 -10.02 -12.08
CA ILE A 88 -1.89 -9.94 -13.52
C ILE A 88 -3.19 -10.69 -13.83
N GLN A 89 -3.40 -11.89 -13.26
CA GLN A 89 -4.61 -12.67 -13.49
C GLN A 89 -5.85 -11.99 -12.88
N ILE A 90 -5.72 -11.44 -11.67
CA ILE A 90 -6.78 -10.67 -11.02
C ILE A 90 -7.13 -9.44 -11.86
N ALA A 91 -6.10 -8.65 -12.24
CA ALA A 91 -6.29 -7.42 -13.03
C ALA A 91 -6.86 -7.68 -14.44
N ALA A 92 -6.58 -8.83 -15.03
CA ALA A 92 -7.14 -9.25 -16.32
C ALA A 92 -8.61 -9.72 -16.21
N THR A 93 -9.08 -10.01 -15.00
CA THR A 93 -10.46 -10.44 -14.74
C THR A 93 -11.29 -9.21 -14.37
N ALA A 94 -12.32 -8.92 -15.15
CA ALA A 94 -13.19 -7.78 -14.89
C ALA A 94 -14.00 -7.98 -13.59
N SER A 95 -14.32 -6.88 -12.90
CA SER A 95 -15.20 -6.91 -11.73
C SER A 95 -16.53 -7.62 -12.02
N GLY A 96 -16.97 -8.46 -11.11
CA GLY A 96 -18.16 -9.31 -11.25
C GLY A 96 -17.96 -10.55 -12.13
N LYS A 97 -16.74 -10.80 -12.62
CA LYS A 97 -16.39 -12.03 -13.34
C LYS A 97 -15.74 -13.04 -12.42
N GLU A 98 -15.82 -14.31 -12.80
CA GLU A 98 -15.25 -15.43 -12.07
C GLU A 98 -13.76 -15.57 -12.37
N LEU A 99 -12.95 -15.74 -11.32
CA LEU A 99 -11.57 -16.15 -11.34
C LEU A 99 -11.49 -17.58 -10.79
N SER A 100 -10.80 -18.45 -11.50
CA SER A 100 -10.55 -19.83 -11.03
C SER A 100 -9.15 -19.89 -10.42
N LEU A 101 -9.04 -20.40 -9.19
CA LEU A 101 -7.77 -20.64 -8.52
C LEU A 101 -7.62 -22.15 -8.25
N ASN A 102 -6.42 -22.68 -8.51
CA ASN A 102 -6.01 -23.96 -7.96
C ASN A 102 -5.10 -23.70 -6.78
N ILE A 103 -5.44 -24.26 -5.62
CA ILE A 103 -4.69 -24.11 -4.38
C ILE A 103 -4.25 -25.46 -3.85
N ASP A 104 -3.16 -25.47 -3.10
CA ASP A 104 -2.78 -26.59 -2.23
C ASP A 104 -3.13 -26.23 -0.78
N ARG A 105 -3.87 -27.10 -0.11
CA ARG A 105 -4.20 -27.02 1.32
C ARG A 105 -3.81 -28.33 1.97
N ASP A 106 -2.79 -28.31 2.81
CA ASP A 106 -2.28 -29.48 3.55
C ASP A 106 -1.90 -30.67 2.62
N GLY A 107 -1.37 -30.39 1.44
CA GLY A 107 -1.00 -31.38 0.43
C GLY A 107 -2.15 -31.85 -0.46
N GLU A 108 -3.33 -31.27 -0.32
CA GLU A 108 -4.50 -31.56 -1.17
C GLU A 108 -4.75 -30.42 -2.16
N SER A 109 -4.75 -30.73 -3.45
CA SER A 109 -5.11 -29.75 -4.50
C SER A 109 -6.61 -29.52 -4.55
N LYS A 110 -7.02 -28.24 -4.55
CA LYS A 110 -8.42 -27.81 -4.59
C LYS A 110 -8.64 -26.74 -5.65
N ASP A 111 -9.69 -26.89 -6.45
CA ASP A 111 -10.13 -25.87 -7.39
C ASP A 111 -11.20 -25.00 -6.73
N ILE A 112 -10.94 -23.71 -6.68
CA ILE A 112 -11.81 -22.69 -6.09
C ILE A 112 -12.20 -21.69 -7.15
N LYS A 113 -13.48 -21.32 -7.19
CA LYS A 113 -14.02 -20.27 -8.04
C LYS A 113 -14.55 -19.15 -7.18
N LEU A 114 -14.12 -17.93 -7.50
CA LEU A 114 -14.53 -16.73 -6.78
C LEU A 114 -14.80 -15.57 -7.74
N GLN A 115 -15.59 -14.62 -7.31
CA GLN A 115 -15.81 -13.39 -8.08
C GLN A 115 -14.74 -12.37 -7.78
N VAL A 116 -14.30 -11.65 -8.81
CA VAL A 116 -13.41 -10.50 -8.64
C VAL A 116 -14.27 -9.28 -8.35
N ASP A 117 -13.99 -8.59 -7.25
CA ASP A 117 -14.73 -7.40 -6.81
C ASP A 117 -13.94 -6.11 -7.07
N LEU A 118 -14.58 -4.97 -6.87
CA LEU A 118 -13.89 -3.69 -6.83
C LEU A 118 -13.02 -3.62 -5.58
N ARG A 119 -11.77 -3.19 -5.75
CA ARG A 119 -10.87 -2.99 -4.62
C ARG A 119 -11.40 -1.92 -3.67
N GLN A 120 -11.49 -2.26 -2.40
CA GLN A 120 -11.92 -1.35 -1.33
C GLN A 120 -10.71 -0.83 -0.56
N ALA A 121 -10.79 0.39 -0.03
CA ALA A 121 -9.80 0.93 0.88
C ALA A 121 -10.19 0.76 2.36
N ALA A 122 -11.25 0.02 2.64
CA ALA A 122 -11.77 -0.18 3.98
C ALA A 122 -10.70 -0.70 4.95
N ILE A 123 -10.78 -0.25 6.19
CA ILE A 123 -9.94 -0.77 7.28
C ILE A 123 -10.48 -2.17 7.60
N PRO A 124 -9.64 -3.22 7.55
CA PRO A 124 -10.09 -4.56 7.89
C PRO A 124 -10.53 -4.60 9.35
N PRO A 125 -11.48 -5.49 9.71
CA PRO A 125 -11.77 -5.76 11.11
C PRO A 125 -10.49 -6.23 11.80
N PHE A 126 -10.27 -5.73 13.03
CA PHE A 126 -9.09 -6.09 13.79
C PHE A 126 -9.18 -7.56 14.24
N ALA A 127 -8.15 -8.32 13.94
CA ALA A 127 -7.84 -9.47 14.78
C ALA A 127 -7.26 -8.93 16.09
N GLU A 128 -7.71 -9.45 17.23
CA GLU A 128 -7.06 -9.13 18.50
C GLU A 128 -5.58 -9.47 18.36
N PRO A 129 -4.67 -8.53 18.68
CA PRO A 129 -3.24 -8.80 18.58
C PRO A 129 -2.89 -9.96 19.50
N ALA A 130 -2.05 -10.87 19.02
CA ALA A 130 -1.50 -11.91 19.89
C ALA A 130 -0.72 -11.22 21.02
N GLU A 131 -0.94 -11.64 22.26
CA GLU A 131 -0.14 -11.18 23.39
C GLU A 131 1.32 -11.55 23.11
N SER A 132 2.19 -10.56 23.00
CA SER A 132 3.63 -10.72 22.84
C SER A 132 4.35 -9.98 23.95
N ASP A 133 5.24 -10.67 24.64
CA ASP A 133 6.15 -10.05 25.64
C ASP A 133 7.24 -9.21 24.95
N ALA A 134 7.41 -9.34 23.65
CA ALA A 134 8.37 -8.58 22.88
C ALA A 134 7.96 -7.12 22.76
N GLN A 135 8.94 -6.23 22.94
CA GLN A 135 8.71 -4.78 22.83
C GLN A 135 9.45 -4.20 21.64
N ALA A 136 8.76 -3.38 20.86
CA ALA A 136 9.40 -2.65 19.77
C ALA A 136 10.56 -1.78 20.28
N THR A 137 11.62 -1.69 19.50
CA THR A 137 12.78 -0.83 19.77
C THR A 137 12.64 0.52 19.05
N SER A 138 13.24 1.58 19.60
CA SER A 138 13.21 2.89 18.99
C SER A 138 14.62 3.49 18.92
N PHE A 139 14.93 4.18 17.79
CA PHE A 139 16.20 4.87 17.59
C PHE A 139 16.05 6.07 16.67
N GLU A 140 16.96 7.04 16.79
CA GLU A 140 17.04 8.18 15.87
C GLU A 140 17.76 7.77 14.59
N LEU A 141 17.14 8.06 13.44
CA LEU A 141 17.76 7.87 12.14
C LEU A 141 18.38 9.21 11.68
N LYS A 142 19.68 9.21 11.47
CA LYS A 142 20.38 10.39 10.96
C LYS A 142 20.40 10.37 9.43
N ILE A 143 19.93 11.44 8.84
CA ILE A 143 20.01 11.70 7.41
C ILE A 143 21.20 12.65 7.16
N ALA A 144 22.12 12.25 6.30
CA ALA A 144 23.27 13.08 5.97
C ALA A 144 22.82 14.45 5.43
N GLU A 145 23.41 15.52 5.97
CA GLU A 145 23.19 16.92 5.54
C GLU A 145 21.75 17.44 5.73
N ALA A 146 20.84 16.70 6.36
CA ALA A 146 19.49 17.17 6.63
C ALA A 146 19.29 17.46 8.13
N PRO A 147 18.70 18.64 8.47
CA PRO A 147 18.41 19.00 9.87
C PRO A 147 17.14 18.34 10.41
N ASN A 148 16.43 17.57 9.59
CA ASN A 148 15.18 16.89 9.95
C ASN A 148 15.42 15.82 11.01
N LYS A 149 14.59 15.81 12.03
CA LYS A 149 14.60 14.74 13.04
C LYS A 149 13.79 13.56 12.53
N CYS A 150 14.38 12.38 12.60
CA CYS A 150 13.72 11.13 12.21
C CYS A 150 13.79 10.13 13.36
N LEU A 151 12.64 9.61 13.78
CA LEU A 151 12.52 8.57 14.78
C LEU A 151 12.03 7.29 14.10
N VAL A 152 12.72 6.19 14.33
CA VAL A 152 12.29 4.85 13.89
C VAL A 152 11.80 4.08 15.12
N ILE A 153 10.62 3.47 15.01
CA ILE A 153 10.12 2.46 15.93
C ILE A 153 9.98 1.17 15.14
N LYS A 154 10.69 0.13 15.57
CA LYS A 154 10.78 -1.13 14.85
C LYS A 154 10.32 -2.28 15.75
N PRO A 155 9.43 -3.17 15.27
CA PRO A 155 9.09 -4.39 15.99
C PRO A 155 10.33 -5.26 16.17
N THR A 156 10.42 -5.96 17.29
CA THR A 156 11.42 -6.99 17.51
C THR A 156 10.84 -8.33 17.07
N ALA A 157 11.64 -9.13 16.36
CA ALA A 157 11.28 -10.50 16.09
C ALA A 157 11.35 -11.32 17.37
N ASP A 158 10.41 -12.21 17.59
CA ASP A 158 10.55 -13.23 18.64
C ASP A 158 11.73 -14.14 18.28
N GLU A 159 12.61 -14.41 19.23
CA GLU A 159 13.84 -15.20 19.01
C GLU A 159 13.55 -16.65 18.58
N ASP A 160 12.33 -17.13 18.81
CA ASP A 160 11.89 -18.50 18.53
C ASP A 160 11.11 -18.67 17.21
N VAL A 161 10.98 -17.63 16.38
CA VAL A 161 10.16 -17.70 15.18
C VAL A 161 11.02 -17.81 13.91
N ASP A 162 10.63 -18.78 13.11
CA ASP A 162 11.21 -19.29 11.87
C ASP A 162 11.63 -18.19 10.88
N SER A 163 12.65 -18.47 10.07
CA SER A 163 13.22 -17.61 9.03
C SER A 163 12.22 -17.10 7.96
N ASP A 164 11.00 -17.64 7.96
CA ASP A 164 9.92 -17.33 7.03
C ASP A 164 9.05 -16.12 7.45
N GLN A 165 9.40 -15.44 8.56
CA GLN A 165 8.64 -14.24 8.95
C GLN A 165 8.71 -13.16 7.88
N GLN A 166 7.52 -12.69 7.51
CA GLN A 166 7.36 -11.58 6.60
C GLN A 166 8.07 -10.33 7.15
N PRO A 167 8.87 -9.62 6.35
CA PRO A 167 9.46 -8.35 6.77
C PRO A 167 8.37 -7.38 7.26
N PRO A 168 8.65 -6.54 8.27
CA PRO A 168 7.68 -5.56 8.75
C PRO A 168 7.16 -4.66 7.62
N ALA A 169 5.89 -4.31 7.68
CA ALA A 169 5.34 -3.21 6.90
C ALA A 169 6.00 -1.88 7.30
N ILE A 170 5.87 -0.84 6.49
CA ILE A 170 6.42 0.48 6.82
C ILE A 170 5.35 1.55 6.73
N LEU A 171 5.23 2.33 7.79
CA LEU A 171 4.55 3.60 7.79
C LEU A 171 5.57 4.74 7.89
N VAL A 172 5.66 5.56 6.85
CA VAL A 172 6.36 6.86 6.90
C VAL A 172 5.35 7.89 7.39
N TRP A 173 5.59 8.49 8.56
CA TRP A 173 4.66 9.42 9.18
C TRP A 173 5.26 10.81 9.29
N LEU A 174 4.68 11.78 8.59
CA LEU A 174 5.12 13.16 8.63
C LEU A 174 4.37 13.92 9.72
N LEU A 175 5.12 14.40 10.69
CA LEU A 175 4.58 15.14 11.83
C LEU A 175 4.17 16.56 11.43
N PRO A 176 3.21 17.18 12.12
CA PRO A 176 2.98 18.61 11.97
C PRO A 176 4.28 19.40 12.23
N ALA A 177 4.50 20.47 11.48
CA ALA A 177 5.71 21.26 11.63
C ALA A 177 5.83 21.83 13.06
N GLY A 178 7.00 21.64 13.68
CA GLY A 178 7.29 22.04 15.05
C GLY A 178 6.89 21.04 16.13
N GLU A 179 6.21 19.93 15.77
CA GLU A 179 5.73 18.93 16.69
C GLU A 179 6.60 17.66 16.67
N PHE A 180 7.75 17.72 17.31
CA PHE A 180 8.58 16.53 17.52
C PHE A 180 8.76 16.29 19.02
N ASP A 181 7.98 15.36 19.53
CA ASP A 181 8.08 14.86 20.90
C ASP A 181 8.30 13.34 20.86
N ARG A 182 9.55 12.94 21.14
CA ARG A 182 9.95 11.54 21.08
C ARG A 182 9.16 10.67 22.06
N GLU A 183 9.00 11.13 23.30
CA GLU A 183 8.32 10.34 24.36
C GLU A 183 6.86 10.10 23.99
N LYS A 184 6.18 11.14 23.47
CA LYS A 184 4.81 11.04 23.00
C LYS A 184 4.68 10.10 21.81
N ILE A 185 5.58 10.19 20.81
CA ILE A 185 5.56 9.30 19.64
C ILE A 185 5.76 7.84 20.08
N GLU A 186 6.71 7.58 20.99
CA GLU A 186 6.94 6.24 21.52
C GLU A 186 5.71 5.72 22.30
N GLN A 187 5.11 6.55 23.13
CA GLN A 187 3.90 6.20 23.88
C GLN A 187 2.73 5.85 22.96
N ASP A 188 2.52 6.62 21.91
CA ASP A 188 1.36 6.46 21.03
C ASP A 188 1.51 5.27 20.06
N TRP A 189 2.75 4.93 19.64
CA TRP A 189 2.96 4.02 18.51
C TRP A 189 3.71 2.72 18.85
N LYS A 190 4.47 2.67 19.95
CA LYS A 190 5.43 1.58 20.19
C LYS A 190 4.76 0.22 20.34
N VAL A 191 3.68 0.16 21.10
CA VAL A 191 2.90 -1.07 21.33
C VAL A 191 2.28 -1.53 20.01
N GLU A 192 1.69 -0.60 19.27
CA GLU A 192 1.02 -0.92 18.01
C GLU A 192 1.99 -1.33 16.91
N CYS A 193 3.18 -0.74 16.87
CA CYS A 193 4.24 -1.18 15.96
C CYS A 193 4.63 -2.65 16.19
N GLN A 194 4.70 -3.08 17.46
CA GLN A 194 4.95 -4.48 17.80
C GLN A 194 3.79 -5.36 17.38
N ASN A 195 2.57 -5.03 17.83
CA ASN A 195 1.37 -5.83 17.61
C ASN A 195 1.06 -6.02 16.11
N GLN A 196 1.30 -4.98 15.32
CA GLN A 196 0.98 -4.97 13.88
C GLN A 196 2.19 -5.29 12.99
N ASN A 197 3.29 -5.77 13.54
CA ASN A 197 4.54 -6.04 12.80
C ASN A 197 4.85 -4.94 11.75
N THR A 198 4.84 -3.68 12.22
CA THR A 198 5.02 -2.51 11.36
C THR A 198 6.12 -1.61 11.89
N THR A 199 7.03 -1.20 11.03
CA THR A 199 8.04 -0.18 11.33
C THR A 199 7.47 1.20 11.07
N LEU A 200 7.46 2.06 12.08
CA LEU A 200 7.17 3.50 11.93
C LEU A 200 8.47 4.25 11.65
N LEU A 201 8.46 5.10 10.62
CA LEU A 201 9.47 6.12 10.36
C LEU A 201 8.80 7.49 10.50
N ALA A 202 8.86 8.06 11.70
CA ALA A 202 8.34 9.40 11.98
C ALA A 202 9.38 10.47 11.59
N ILE A 203 8.97 11.45 10.79
CA ILE A 203 9.83 12.53 10.30
C ILE A 203 9.22 13.88 10.66
N ALA A 204 10.04 14.74 11.27
CA ALA A 204 9.68 16.12 11.56
C ALA A 204 10.26 17.06 10.52
N SER A 205 9.55 18.15 10.23
CA SER A 205 10.07 19.27 9.44
C SER A 205 11.26 19.93 10.14
N ALA A 206 12.22 20.38 9.36
CA ALA A 206 13.33 21.19 9.85
C ALA A 206 12.88 22.58 10.33
N ASP A 207 11.88 23.16 9.67
CA ASP A 207 11.25 24.43 10.06
C ASP A 207 10.10 24.16 11.05
N LYS A 208 10.04 24.95 12.12
CA LYS A 208 9.02 24.78 13.17
C LYS A 208 7.60 25.21 12.74
N LYS A 209 7.46 25.89 11.61
CA LYS A 209 6.19 26.47 11.18
C LYS A 209 5.59 25.80 9.95
N LYS A 210 6.42 25.22 9.09
CA LYS A 210 5.99 24.68 7.80
C LYS A 210 6.92 23.62 7.26
N TRP A 211 6.40 22.74 6.45
CA TRP A 211 7.15 21.89 5.54
C TRP A 211 7.54 22.68 4.28
N THR A 212 8.70 22.39 3.72
CA THR A 212 9.20 23.01 2.48
C THR A 212 9.29 21.96 1.36
N SER A 213 9.22 22.41 0.10
CA SER A 213 9.30 21.50 -1.06
C SER A 213 10.63 20.74 -1.15
N GLU A 214 11.71 21.30 -0.60
CA GLU A 214 13.04 20.67 -0.58
C GLU A 214 13.06 19.42 0.31
N GLU A 215 12.21 19.37 1.34
CA GLU A 215 12.13 18.26 2.27
C GLU A 215 11.48 16.99 1.66
N THR A 216 10.89 17.08 0.46
CA THR A 216 10.43 15.88 -0.28
C THR A 216 11.57 14.90 -0.53
N ALA A 217 12.78 15.42 -0.83
CA ALA A 217 13.96 14.59 -1.03
C ALA A 217 14.43 13.90 0.26
N VAL A 218 14.29 14.60 1.40
CA VAL A 218 14.66 14.05 2.72
C VAL A 218 13.85 12.82 3.07
N VAL A 219 12.55 12.82 2.78
CA VAL A 219 11.68 11.66 3.02
C VAL A 219 12.16 10.43 2.25
N GLY A 220 12.48 10.60 0.95
CA GLY A 220 13.05 9.52 0.14
C GLY A 220 14.41 9.03 0.64
N GLN A 221 15.28 9.94 1.10
CA GLN A 221 16.57 9.60 1.68
C GLN A 221 16.42 8.84 3.01
N ALA A 222 15.49 9.24 3.86
CA ALA A 222 15.18 8.55 5.12
C ALA A 222 14.71 7.13 4.88
N LEU A 223 13.75 6.93 3.96
CA LEU A 223 13.27 5.62 3.59
C LEU A 223 14.39 4.72 3.01
N ASN A 224 15.21 5.27 2.11
CA ASN A 224 16.35 4.55 1.54
C ASN A 224 17.40 4.20 2.61
N THR A 225 17.65 5.08 3.57
CA THR A 225 18.59 4.82 4.66
C THR A 225 18.08 3.71 5.56
N LEU A 226 16.79 3.72 5.90
CA LEU A 226 16.15 2.65 6.67
C LEU A 226 16.21 1.31 5.90
N ALA A 227 15.93 1.33 4.60
CA ALA A 227 15.95 0.15 3.75
C ALA A 227 17.35 -0.53 3.67
N LYS A 228 18.43 0.23 3.86
CA LYS A 228 19.79 -0.32 3.93
C LYS A 228 20.10 -0.97 5.28
N GLN A 229 19.41 -0.57 6.34
CA GLN A 229 19.63 -1.03 7.72
C GLN A 229 18.70 -2.17 8.12
N SER A 230 17.57 -2.33 7.43
CA SER A 230 16.52 -3.28 7.78
C SER A 230 15.88 -3.86 6.53
N LYS A 231 15.46 -5.12 6.61
CA LYS A 231 14.57 -5.68 5.59
C LYS A 231 13.23 -4.93 5.65
N ILE A 232 12.71 -4.50 4.51
CA ILE A 232 11.44 -3.79 4.38
C ILE A 232 10.54 -4.46 3.34
N ASP A 233 9.24 -4.44 3.58
CA ASP A 233 8.28 -4.88 2.59
C ASP A 233 7.80 -3.70 1.73
N LYS A 234 8.29 -3.63 0.50
CA LYS A 234 7.92 -2.55 -0.44
C LYS A 234 6.44 -2.58 -0.84
N ARG A 235 5.78 -3.73 -0.74
CA ARG A 235 4.35 -3.87 -1.05
C ARG A 235 3.47 -3.34 0.07
N ARG A 236 4.02 -3.19 1.29
CA ARG A 236 3.34 -2.63 2.45
C ARG A 236 4.06 -1.38 2.95
N THR A 237 4.45 -0.51 2.02
CA THR A 237 5.02 0.80 2.35
C THR A 237 3.97 1.88 2.12
N VAL A 238 3.62 2.58 3.19
CA VAL A 238 2.61 3.64 3.23
C VAL A 238 3.24 4.94 3.71
N ILE A 239 2.77 6.05 3.19
CA ILE A 239 3.10 7.38 3.73
C ILE A 239 1.84 8.04 4.26
N GLY A 240 1.98 8.82 5.32
CA GLY A 240 0.90 9.60 5.88
C GLY A 240 1.39 10.72 6.77
N GLY A 241 0.47 11.41 7.39
CA GLY A 241 0.78 12.46 8.34
C GLY A 241 -0.45 13.21 8.81
N GLN A 242 -0.23 14.08 9.79
CA GLN A 242 -1.26 14.91 10.39
C GLN A 242 -1.08 16.38 10.02
N GLY A 243 -2.18 17.10 9.80
CA GLY A 243 -2.17 18.52 9.50
C GLY A 243 -1.30 18.85 8.28
N ASN A 244 -0.38 19.81 8.42
CA ASN A 244 0.52 20.18 7.33
C ASN A 244 1.55 19.09 6.99
N GLY A 245 1.88 18.18 7.93
CA GLY A 245 2.65 16.97 7.65
C GLY A 245 1.89 16.03 6.70
N GLY A 246 0.58 15.84 6.90
CA GLY A 246 -0.27 15.07 6.00
C GLY A 246 -0.37 15.69 4.60
N THR A 247 -0.50 17.01 4.51
CA THR A 247 -0.47 17.71 3.22
C THR A 247 0.87 17.48 2.51
N MET A 248 1.99 17.54 3.23
CA MET A 248 3.32 17.23 2.69
C MET A 248 3.44 15.76 2.27
N ALA A 249 2.88 14.83 3.07
CA ALA A 249 2.85 13.42 2.71
C ALA A 249 2.17 13.18 1.36
N SER A 250 1.11 13.92 1.03
CA SER A 250 0.45 13.84 -0.27
C SER A 250 1.37 14.27 -1.42
N ILE A 251 2.15 15.34 -1.24
CA ILE A 251 3.12 15.79 -2.26
C ILE A 251 4.19 14.71 -2.50
N VAL A 252 4.74 14.16 -1.41
CA VAL A 252 5.76 13.10 -1.50
C VAL A 252 5.18 11.85 -2.16
N CYS A 253 3.99 11.42 -1.75
CA CYS A 253 3.33 10.24 -2.28
C CYS A 253 3.19 10.31 -3.80
N PHE A 254 2.67 11.41 -4.33
CA PHE A 254 2.45 11.55 -5.77
C PHE A 254 3.72 11.86 -6.56
N SER A 255 4.72 12.51 -5.96
CA SER A 255 6.01 12.73 -6.62
C SER A 255 6.90 11.48 -6.65
N GLN A 256 6.68 10.54 -5.73
CA GLN A 256 7.44 9.29 -5.56
C GLN A 256 6.52 8.06 -5.55
N ALA A 257 5.53 8.04 -6.43
CA ALA A 257 4.43 7.06 -6.43
C ALA A 257 4.87 5.60 -6.42
N ASN A 258 6.04 5.27 -6.96
CA ASN A 258 6.56 3.90 -6.96
C ASN A 258 7.03 3.41 -5.57
N ASN A 259 7.14 4.30 -4.60
CA ASN A 259 7.62 3.96 -3.26
C ASN A 259 6.48 3.63 -2.29
N PHE A 260 5.24 4.01 -2.62
CA PHE A 260 4.12 3.94 -1.68
C PHE A 260 2.91 3.25 -2.28
N GLN A 261 2.27 2.39 -1.50
CA GLN A 261 1.03 1.68 -1.85
C GLN A 261 -0.21 2.36 -1.25
N GLY A 262 -0.01 3.29 -0.33
CA GLY A 262 -1.10 4.01 0.33
C GLY A 262 -0.71 5.36 0.87
N LEU A 263 -1.73 6.21 1.06
CA LEU A 263 -1.64 7.55 1.63
C LEU A 263 -2.62 7.68 2.80
N VAL A 264 -2.14 8.13 3.96
CA VAL A 264 -2.98 8.43 5.13
C VAL A 264 -3.00 9.92 5.40
N LEU A 265 -4.18 10.51 5.42
CA LEU A 265 -4.38 11.94 5.70
C LEU A 265 -5.18 12.09 6.98
N GLN A 266 -4.51 12.47 8.08
CA GLN A 266 -5.16 12.77 9.35
C GLN A 266 -5.28 14.28 9.52
N GLU A 267 -6.53 14.78 9.59
CA GLU A 267 -6.80 16.24 9.71
C GLU A 267 -6.04 17.05 8.64
N ALA A 268 -5.88 16.48 7.46
CA ALA A 268 -5.08 17.04 6.38
C ALA A 268 -5.85 17.03 5.06
N GLU A 269 -5.47 17.92 4.17
CA GLU A 269 -5.99 17.99 2.82
C GLU A 269 -4.93 17.51 1.83
N LEU A 270 -5.40 16.96 0.71
CA LEU A 270 -4.53 16.68 -0.41
C LEU A 270 -4.00 17.99 -0.97
N SER A 271 -2.68 18.08 -1.17
CA SER A 271 -2.11 19.29 -1.77
C SER A 271 -2.57 19.49 -3.19
N LEU A 272 -3.06 20.69 -3.50
CA LEU A 272 -3.40 21.09 -4.88
C LEU A 272 -2.15 21.19 -5.79
N GLN A 273 -0.94 21.20 -5.19
CA GLN A 273 0.34 21.18 -5.91
C GLN A 273 0.85 19.74 -6.14
N ALA A 274 0.15 18.73 -5.61
CA ALA A 274 0.50 17.35 -5.89
C ALA A 274 0.48 17.13 -7.42
N PRO A 275 1.47 16.39 -7.98
CA PRO A 275 1.47 16.05 -9.39
C PRO A 275 0.15 15.38 -9.76
N LYS A 276 -0.31 15.60 -11.00
CA LYS A 276 -1.51 14.92 -11.49
C LYS A 276 -1.37 13.43 -11.24
N ILE A 277 -2.39 12.86 -10.61
CA ILE A 277 -2.49 11.43 -10.40
C ILE A 277 -2.55 10.80 -11.79
N THR A 278 -1.46 10.23 -12.23
CA THR A 278 -1.46 9.43 -13.44
C THR A 278 -2.06 8.08 -13.10
N THR A 279 -3.04 7.66 -13.84
CA THR A 279 -3.60 6.31 -13.74
C THR A 279 -2.49 5.32 -14.10
N ASN A 280 -1.73 4.88 -13.10
CA ASN A 280 -0.78 3.79 -13.27
C ASN A 280 -1.51 2.49 -12.91
N PRO A 281 -1.84 1.63 -13.88
CA PRO A 281 -2.56 0.39 -13.63
C PRO A 281 -1.75 -0.63 -12.80
N VAL A 282 -0.45 -0.41 -12.63
CA VAL A 282 0.46 -1.40 -12.01
C VAL A 282 0.58 -1.25 -10.49
N ALA A 283 0.23 -0.10 -9.92
CA ALA A 283 0.32 0.14 -8.48
C ALA A 283 -0.92 0.93 -7.99
N PRO A 284 -2.03 0.25 -7.72
CA PRO A 284 -3.21 0.91 -7.18
C PRO A 284 -2.93 1.40 -5.76
N MET A 285 -2.72 2.68 -5.61
CA MET A 285 -2.64 3.34 -4.32
C MET A 285 -4.02 3.36 -3.66
N MET A 286 -4.05 3.25 -2.34
CA MET A 286 -5.26 3.46 -1.54
C MET A 286 -5.10 4.70 -0.68
N VAL A 287 -6.22 5.34 -0.34
CA VAL A 287 -6.23 6.54 0.50
C VAL A 287 -7.12 6.30 1.72
N LEU A 288 -6.55 6.52 2.89
CA LEU A 288 -7.27 6.55 4.16
C LEU A 288 -7.29 7.99 4.66
N VAL A 289 -8.47 8.51 4.97
CA VAL A 289 -8.63 9.92 5.34
C VAL A 289 -9.59 10.10 6.50
N THR A 290 -9.25 10.99 7.44
CA THR A 290 -10.15 11.41 8.50
C THR A 290 -11.17 12.42 7.96
N GLU A 291 -12.46 12.21 8.24
CA GLU A 291 -13.47 13.23 7.97
C GLU A 291 -13.31 14.41 8.94
N PRO A 292 -13.26 15.66 8.45
CA PRO A 292 -13.29 16.82 9.33
C PRO A 292 -14.63 16.99 10.03
N GLU A 293 -14.61 17.58 11.22
CA GLU A 293 -15.83 17.89 11.97
C GLU A 293 -16.54 19.18 11.47
N ASP A 294 -15.81 20.08 10.82
CA ASP A 294 -16.29 21.38 10.37
C ASP A 294 -16.75 21.34 8.91
N GLU A 295 -17.96 21.83 8.62
CA GLU A 295 -18.55 21.82 7.27
C GLU A 295 -17.69 22.51 6.20
N SER A 296 -16.99 23.60 6.58
CA SER A 296 -16.13 24.32 5.64
C SER A 296 -14.91 23.48 5.26
N ARG A 297 -14.36 22.73 6.22
CA ARG A 297 -13.25 21.81 6.01
C ARG A 297 -13.67 20.56 5.25
N ILE A 298 -14.92 20.07 5.46
CA ILE A 298 -15.49 18.97 4.67
C ILE A 298 -15.51 19.34 3.18
N ALA A 299 -16.00 20.55 2.86
CA ALA A 299 -16.04 21.02 1.49
C ALA A 299 -14.63 21.20 0.87
N ALA A 300 -13.68 21.74 1.63
CA ALA A 300 -12.29 21.90 1.20
C ALA A 300 -11.62 20.55 0.97
N GLN A 301 -11.81 19.59 1.88
CA GLN A 301 -11.27 18.24 1.75
C GLN A 301 -11.88 17.51 0.54
N ALA A 302 -13.19 17.56 0.35
CA ALA A 302 -13.88 16.96 -0.79
C ALA A 302 -13.32 17.51 -2.12
N LYS A 303 -13.10 18.82 -2.21
CA LYS A 303 -12.49 19.48 -3.36
C LYS A 303 -11.04 19.01 -3.57
N SER A 304 -10.26 18.86 -2.51
CA SER A 304 -8.87 18.41 -2.60
C SER A 304 -8.77 16.96 -3.06
N LEU A 305 -9.72 16.11 -2.69
CA LEU A 305 -9.77 14.69 -3.05
C LEU A 305 -10.39 14.42 -4.44
N ALA A 306 -10.99 15.42 -5.10
CA ALA A 306 -11.63 15.23 -6.38
C ALA A 306 -10.75 14.51 -7.44
N PRO A 307 -9.45 14.83 -7.60
CA PRO A 307 -8.59 14.12 -8.56
C PRO A 307 -8.42 12.63 -8.22
N VAL A 308 -8.44 12.28 -6.93
CA VAL A 308 -8.33 10.89 -6.45
C VAL A 308 -9.62 10.14 -6.80
N VAL A 309 -10.76 10.77 -6.59
CA VAL A 309 -12.09 10.21 -6.95
C VAL A 309 -12.20 10.02 -8.47
N GLU A 310 -11.79 11.00 -9.25
CA GLU A 310 -11.80 10.93 -10.73
C GLU A 310 -10.91 9.80 -11.25
N SER A 311 -9.78 9.54 -10.60
CA SER A 311 -8.88 8.42 -10.94
C SER A 311 -9.38 7.06 -10.46
N LYS A 312 -10.55 7.00 -9.82
CA LYS A 312 -11.12 5.77 -9.21
C LYS A 312 -10.17 5.08 -8.21
N THR A 313 -9.29 5.84 -7.60
CA THR A 313 -8.45 5.36 -6.49
C THR A 313 -9.35 5.01 -5.30
N PRO A 314 -9.21 3.84 -4.67
CA PRO A 314 -9.99 3.49 -3.50
C PRO A 314 -9.73 4.46 -2.34
N ILE A 315 -10.78 4.99 -1.75
CA ILE A 315 -10.73 5.94 -0.62
C ILE A 315 -11.60 5.40 0.49
N GLU A 316 -11.02 5.33 1.69
CA GLU A 316 -11.75 5.07 2.93
C GLU A 316 -11.77 6.34 3.78
N LYS A 317 -12.96 6.76 4.18
CA LYS A 317 -13.16 7.90 5.05
C LYS A 317 -13.60 7.42 6.43
N VAL A 318 -12.91 7.89 7.45
CA VAL A 318 -13.20 7.53 8.85
C VAL A 318 -13.33 8.76 9.73
N ILE A 319 -14.16 8.67 10.76
CA ILE A 319 -14.36 9.77 11.72
C ILE A 319 -13.10 9.98 12.55
N ARG A 320 -12.43 8.89 12.95
CA ARG A 320 -11.25 8.94 13.81
C ARG A 320 -10.22 7.91 13.40
N LEU A 321 -8.96 8.34 13.31
CA LEU A 321 -7.79 7.47 13.11
C LEU A 321 -7.02 7.33 14.42
N THR A 322 -6.77 6.09 14.83
CA THR A 322 -5.84 5.76 15.91
C THR A 322 -4.61 5.07 15.32
N PRO A 323 -3.45 5.09 16.00
CA PRO A 323 -2.27 4.35 15.56
C PRO A 323 -2.57 2.90 15.21
N GLU A 324 -3.32 2.21 16.04
CA GLU A 324 -3.77 0.83 15.84
C GLU A 324 -4.50 0.66 14.49
N ARG A 325 -5.51 1.48 14.21
CA ARG A 325 -6.29 1.42 12.96
C ARG A 325 -5.44 1.74 11.73
N ILE A 326 -4.55 2.72 11.85
CA ILE A 326 -3.62 3.07 10.77
C ILE A 326 -2.72 1.89 10.46
N LEU A 327 -2.08 1.27 11.47
CA LEU A 327 -1.15 0.18 11.26
C LEU A 327 -1.83 -1.11 10.78
N ALA A 328 -3.04 -1.40 11.25
CA ALA A 328 -3.85 -2.50 10.71
C ALA A 328 -4.14 -2.28 9.22
N TRP A 329 -4.49 -1.06 8.82
CA TRP A 329 -4.70 -0.73 7.42
C TRP A 329 -3.41 -0.85 6.59
N VAL A 330 -2.27 -0.41 7.13
CA VAL A 330 -0.94 -0.56 6.49
C VAL A 330 -0.61 -2.02 6.21
N ASN A 331 -0.94 -2.91 7.14
CA ASN A 331 -0.71 -4.35 6.97
C ASN A 331 -1.56 -4.98 5.87
N PHE A 332 -2.64 -4.33 5.49
CA PHE A 332 -3.56 -4.82 4.46
C PHE A 332 -3.53 -4.00 3.17
N VAL A 333 -2.61 -3.04 3.04
CA VAL A 333 -2.52 -2.19 1.86
C VAL A 333 -2.13 -2.96 0.59
N ASP A 334 -1.48 -4.11 0.74
CA ASP A 334 -1.06 -4.99 -0.36
C ASP A 334 -2.09 -6.08 -0.73
N ARG A 335 -3.33 -6.00 -0.21
CA ARG A 335 -4.38 -6.95 -0.56
C ARG A 335 -4.67 -6.97 -2.06
N LEU A 336 -4.91 -8.15 -2.52
CA LEU A 336 -5.15 -8.50 -3.91
C LEU A 336 -6.64 -8.71 -4.17
#